data_cbbefb2a62e288b694a30edf8e695224
#
_entry.id   cbbefb2a62e288b694a30edf8e695224
#
_cell.length_a   1.000
_cell.length_b   1.000
_cell.length_c   1.000
_cell.angle_alpha   90.00
_cell.angle_beta   90.00
_cell.angle_gamma   90.00
#
_symmetry.space_group_name_H-M   'P 1'
#
loop_
_entity.id
_entity.type
_entity.pdbx_description
1 polymer ?
#
loop_
_entity_poly.entity_id
_entity_poly.type
_entity_poly.pdbx_seq_one_letter_code
_entity_poly.pdbx_strand_id
1 'polypeptide(L)'
;MRVFARAGHIALSLAVILAALSGPASAAPETYTHHPVNLSFFHPISTSGNPEISTNFRLNLIYGDIGAIRGVDLNGLVGRVRRDMVGGQATGGYSHIGGKLKGVAVSGLAAYVESDALGVQYSGIVNFNRGDFAGFQFANLLNYVEGDLLGAQTTGLFNLNDGDAKYFQFSSIANAIAGDMTGAQIAAGMNYVNQLMYGGQVALVNFAKELEGVQIGLGNIAGEASGAQVGFVNITRDLDGIPVGVINYTEEGDADWVTFASNLAAVSTGLRTTHRGFYSMLAGGVGDLKEERNDTAFLSWHYGYSVPVSAVWNLGIDAGFVHIVPTPSDDPEANTDLHYAIQGRLLAEYRISGKTSVFGGAGVSTVFSEYSSDASSETDPLVVLGVSLY
;
A
#
# COMPACT_ATOMS: atom_id res chain seq x y z
N MET A 1 -13.00 4.04 -6.98
CA MET A 1 -14.34 3.87 -6.36
C MET A 1 -15.17 2.69 -6.92
N ARG A 2 -15.50 2.59 -8.22
CA ARG A 2 -16.36 1.47 -8.73
C ARG A 2 -15.74 0.06 -8.65
N VAL A 3 -14.44 -0.09 -8.59
CA VAL A 3 -13.75 -1.39 -8.53
C VAL A 3 -13.84 -2.00 -7.12
N PHE A 4 -13.71 -1.18 -6.08
CA PHE A 4 -13.81 -1.63 -4.68
C PHE A 4 -15.25 -1.93 -4.28
N ALA A 5 -16.22 -1.15 -4.75
CA ALA A 5 -17.63 -1.50 -4.61
C ALA A 5 -17.94 -2.88 -5.23
N ARG A 6 -17.28 -3.24 -6.35
CA ARG A 6 -17.42 -4.58 -6.95
C ARG A 6 -16.70 -5.68 -6.18
N ALA A 7 -15.52 -5.41 -5.58
CA ALA A 7 -14.82 -6.38 -4.74
C ALA A 7 -15.61 -6.67 -3.45
N GLY A 8 -16.16 -5.64 -2.81
CA GLY A 8 -17.10 -5.79 -1.70
C GLY A 8 -18.36 -6.57 -2.10
N HIS A 9 -18.90 -6.35 -3.30
CA HIS A 9 -20.05 -7.13 -3.79
C HIS A 9 -19.70 -8.58 -4.09
N ILE A 10 -18.48 -8.90 -4.54
CA ILE A 10 -18.02 -10.27 -4.75
C ILE A 10 -17.81 -10.97 -3.39
N ALA A 11 -17.19 -10.31 -2.44
CA ALA A 11 -17.02 -10.79 -1.06
C ALA A 11 -18.40 -11.03 -0.41
N LEU A 12 -19.32 -10.06 -0.55
CA LEU A 12 -20.69 -10.19 -0.06
C LEU A 12 -21.45 -11.32 -0.77
N SER A 13 -21.27 -11.49 -2.08
CA SER A 13 -21.88 -12.60 -2.83
C SER A 13 -21.34 -13.95 -2.40
N LEU A 14 -20.04 -14.06 -2.14
CA LEU A 14 -19.42 -15.28 -1.61
C LEU A 14 -19.93 -15.58 -0.20
N ALA A 15 -20.04 -14.55 0.64
CA ALA A 15 -20.60 -14.63 1.99
C ALA A 15 -22.08 -15.05 1.98
N VAL A 16 -22.88 -14.48 1.09
CA VAL A 16 -24.30 -14.84 0.91
C VAL A 16 -24.44 -16.29 0.43
N ILE A 17 -23.57 -16.76 -0.46
CA ILE A 17 -23.54 -18.16 -0.90
C ILE A 17 -23.16 -19.08 0.28
N LEU A 18 -22.12 -18.72 1.05
CA LEU A 18 -21.71 -19.48 2.22
C LEU A 18 -22.77 -19.44 3.33
N ALA A 19 -23.42 -18.31 3.57
CA ALA A 19 -24.55 -18.19 4.50
C ALA A 19 -25.78 -18.97 4.03
N ALA A 20 -26.07 -18.98 2.72
CA ALA A 20 -27.16 -19.75 2.14
C ALA A 20 -26.94 -21.28 2.27
N LEU A 21 -25.67 -21.72 2.21
CA LEU A 21 -25.30 -23.13 2.46
C LEU A 21 -25.47 -23.53 3.93
N SER A 22 -25.40 -22.57 4.87
CA SER A 22 -25.55 -22.82 6.30
C SER A 22 -27.02 -22.75 6.79
N GLY A 23 -27.92 -22.20 6.01
CA GLY A 23 -29.33 -21.98 6.38
C GLY A 23 -29.50 -20.88 7.45
N PRO A 24 -30.72 -20.39 7.71
CA PRO A 24 -30.94 -19.35 8.69
C PRO A 24 -30.57 -19.80 10.10
N ALA A 25 -29.90 -18.92 10.84
CA ALA A 25 -29.71 -19.12 12.28
C ALA A 25 -31.10 -19.08 12.95
N SER A 26 -31.46 -20.16 13.61
CA SER A 26 -32.71 -20.20 14.39
C SER A 26 -32.48 -19.42 15.69
N ALA A 27 -33.39 -18.53 16.04
CA ALA A 27 -33.42 -17.92 17.37
C ALA A 27 -33.60 -19.05 18.40
N ALA A 28 -32.51 -19.47 19.05
CA ALA A 28 -32.51 -20.59 19.95
C ALA A 28 -32.86 -20.13 21.38
N PRO A 29 -33.42 -21.02 22.24
CA PRO A 29 -33.75 -20.71 23.62
C PRO A 29 -32.53 -20.30 24.43
N GLU A 30 -32.70 -19.45 25.48
CA GLU A 30 -31.62 -18.89 26.27
C GLU A 30 -30.83 -19.93 27.08
N THR A 31 -31.35 -21.13 27.29
CA THR A 31 -30.70 -22.20 28.04
C THR A 31 -30.56 -23.48 27.21
N TYR A 32 -29.31 -23.92 27.03
CA TYR A 32 -29.00 -25.20 26.42
C TYR A 32 -28.85 -26.30 27.45
N THR A 33 -29.38 -27.48 27.14
CA THR A 33 -28.99 -28.68 27.88
C THR A 33 -27.51 -28.95 27.62
N HIS A 34 -26.72 -29.11 28.66
CA HIS A 34 -25.29 -29.35 28.54
C HIS A 34 -24.99 -30.84 28.47
N HIS A 35 -24.26 -31.24 27.45
CA HIS A 35 -23.71 -32.60 27.28
C HIS A 35 -22.18 -32.47 27.14
N PRO A 36 -21.39 -33.09 28.04
CA PRO A 36 -19.94 -32.91 28.04
C PRO A 36 -19.27 -33.33 26.73
N VAL A 37 -19.80 -34.35 26.05
CA VAL A 37 -19.25 -34.92 24.84
C VAL A 37 -20.38 -35.12 23.80
N ASN A 38 -20.10 -34.75 22.55
CA ASN A 38 -20.94 -35.02 21.39
C ASN A 38 -20.13 -35.71 20.29
N LEU A 39 -20.55 -36.92 19.90
CA LEU A 39 -19.97 -37.65 18.80
C LEU A 39 -21.03 -37.70 17.67
N SER A 40 -20.64 -37.30 16.47
CA SER A 40 -21.54 -37.20 15.32
C SER A 40 -20.88 -37.77 14.07
N PHE A 41 -21.60 -38.53 13.32
CA PHE A 41 -21.19 -38.92 11.96
C PHE A 41 -21.62 -37.84 10.96
N PHE A 42 -22.93 -37.56 10.91
CA PHE A 42 -23.50 -36.36 10.33
C PHE A 42 -24.81 -36.05 11.06
N HIS A 43 -25.14 -34.75 11.21
CA HIS A 43 -26.38 -34.37 11.86
C HIS A 43 -27.59 -34.83 11.01
N PRO A 44 -28.65 -35.53 11.60
CA PRO A 44 -28.89 -35.69 13.04
C PRO A 44 -28.32 -36.95 13.69
N ILE A 45 -27.54 -37.77 12.99
CA ILE A 45 -26.93 -38.99 13.55
C ILE A 45 -25.78 -38.62 14.49
N SER A 46 -26.11 -38.42 15.74
CA SER A 46 -25.17 -38.02 16.84
C SER A 46 -25.63 -38.59 18.17
N THR A 47 -24.73 -38.55 19.15
CA THR A 47 -25.03 -39.06 20.51
C THR A 47 -26.16 -38.31 21.21
N SER A 48 -26.49 -37.10 20.83
CA SER A 48 -27.60 -36.34 21.40
C SER A 48 -28.83 -36.23 20.48
N GLY A 49 -28.64 -36.35 19.14
CA GLY A 49 -29.70 -36.15 18.13
C GLY A 49 -30.32 -34.73 18.12
N ASN A 50 -30.04 -33.90 19.14
CA ASN A 50 -30.58 -32.58 19.32
C ASN A 50 -29.48 -31.54 19.10
N PRO A 51 -29.62 -30.63 18.12
CA PRO A 51 -28.66 -29.56 17.91
C PRO A 51 -28.73 -28.42 18.95
N GLU A 52 -29.81 -28.32 19.72
CA GLU A 52 -29.99 -27.30 20.75
C GLU A 52 -29.32 -27.72 22.09
N ILE A 53 -28.04 -28.08 22.02
CA ILE A 53 -27.22 -28.42 23.20
C ILE A 53 -25.92 -27.61 23.19
N SER A 54 -25.30 -27.51 24.38
CA SER A 54 -23.92 -27.08 24.52
C SER A 54 -23.01 -28.26 24.84
N THR A 55 -21.76 -28.24 24.37
CA THR A 55 -20.79 -29.29 24.69
C THR A 55 -19.38 -28.73 24.90
N ASN A 56 -18.57 -29.53 25.67
CA ASN A 56 -17.15 -29.20 25.83
C ASN A 56 -16.26 -29.87 24.78
N PHE A 57 -16.68 -31.03 24.27
CA PHE A 57 -15.95 -31.72 23.23
C PHE A 57 -16.92 -32.25 22.16
N ARG A 58 -16.66 -31.92 20.90
CA ARG A 58 -17.36 -32.48 19.77
C ARG A 58 -16.37 -33.11 18.80
N LEU A 59 -16.69 -34.30 18.33
CA LEU A 59 -16.08 -34.92 17.17
C LEU A 59 -17.17 -35.22 16.14
N ASN A 60 -17.03 -34.66 14.96
CA ASN A 60 -17.93 -34.82 13.85
C ASN A 60 -17.17 -35.24 12.59
N LEU A 61 -17.66 -36.21 11.82
CA LEU A 61 -16.96 -36.72 10.64
C LEU A 61 -17.33 -35.98 9.36
N ILE A 62 -18.59 -35.67 9.11
CA ILE A 62 -19.04 -35.06 7.85
C ILE A 62 -19.65 -33.68 8.11
N TYR A 63 -20.83 -33.63 8.74
CA TYR A 63 -21.56 -32.40 9.03
C TYR A 63 -22.04 -32.39 10.47
N GLY A 64 -21.56 -31.46 11.24
CA GLY A 64 -21.95 -31.23 12.64
C GLY A 64 -22.73 -29.94 12.79
N ASP A 65 -23.88 -30.03 13.48
CA ASP A 65 -24.70 -28.88 13.86
C ASP A 65 -24.95 -28.93 15.36
N ILE A 66 -24.59 -27.86 16.09
CA ILE A 66 -24.68 -27.80 17.54
C ILE A 66 -24.98 -26.39 18.02
N GLY A 67 -25.60 -26.26 19.19
CA GLY A 67 -25.97 -24.96 19.77
C GLY A 67 -24.77 -24.12 20.18
N ALA A 68 -23.91 -24.62 21.05
CA ALA A 68 -22.73 -23.89 21.52
C ALA A 68 -21.57 -24.84 21.87
N ILE A 69 -20.35 -24.32 21.78
CA ILE A 69 -19.14 -25.06 22.18
C ILE A 69 -18.38 -24.25 23.26
N ARG A 70 -17.95 -25.00 24.34
CA ARG A 70 -17.03 -24.46 25.34
C ARG A 70 -15.89 -25.45 25.56
N GLY A 71 -14.94 -25.46 24.62
CA GLY A 71 -13.82 -26.39 24.62
C GLY A 71 -13.31 -26.72 23.23
N VAL A 72 -13.39 -27.99 22.79
CA VAL A 72 -12.79 -28.45 21.54
C VAL A 72 -13.86 -28.97 20.58
N ASP A 73 -13.76 -28.54 19.34
CA ASP A 73 -14.65 -28.91 18.25
C ASP A 73 -13.85 -29.39 17.04
N LEU A 74 -13.94 -30.67 16.73
CA LEU A 74 -13.24 -31.30 15.62
C LEU A 74 -14.26 -31.77 14.56
N ASN A 75 -14.14 -31.23 13.35
CA ASN A 75 -15.04 -31.51 12.26
C ASN A 75 -14.28 -31.98 11.00
N GLY A 76 -14.67 -33.08 10.42
CA GLY A 76 -14.05 -33.60 9.20
C GLY A 76 -14.29 -32.70 8.00
N LEU A 77 -15.53 -32.34 7.71
CA LEU A 77 -15.84 -31.54 6.52
C LEU A 77 -16.54 -30.21 6.86
N VAL A 78 -17.66 -30.24 7.59
CA VAL A 78 -18.43 -29.04 7.93
C VAL A 78 -18.75 -29.00 9.41
N GLY A 79 -18.43 -27.90 10.06
CA GLY A 79 -18.74 -27.61 11.45
C GLY A 79 -19.62 -26.39 11.59
N ARG A 80 -20.87 -26.54 12.07
CA ARG A 80 -21.75 -25.44 12.41
C ARG A 80 -21.91 -25.36 13.93
N VAL A 81 -21.67 -24.18 14.48
CA VAL A 81 -22.00 -23.79 15.84
C VAL A 81 -23.02 -22.67 15.74
N ARG A 82 -24.24 -22.87 16.21
CA ARG A 82 -25.36 -21.93 16.03
C ARG A 82 -25.20 -20.64 16.81
N ARG A 83 -24.49 -20.71 17.94
CA ARG A 83 -24.20 -19.59 18.84
C ARG A 83 -22.70 -19.48 19.10
N ASP A 84 -22.33 -19.24 20.36
CA ASP A 84 -20.96 -18.94 20.75
C ASP A 84 -20.02 -20.14 20.68
N MET A 85 -18.84 -19.92 20.20
CA MET A 85 -17.71 -20.81 20.23
C MET A 85 -16.64 -20.24 21.17
N VAL A 86 -16.35 -20.97 22.26
CA VAL A 86 -15.27 -20.61 23.22
C VAL A 86 -14.29 -21.77 23.28
N GLY A 87 -13.06 -21.57 22.79
CA GLY A 87 -12.01 -22.59 22.77
C GLY A 87 -11.42 -22.81 21.38
N GLY A 88 -11.24 -24.07 20.95
CA GLY A 88 -10.61 -24.41 19.68
C GLY A 88 -11.54 -25.16 18.73
N GLN A 89 -11.68 -24.70 17.50
CA GLN A 89 -12.37 -25.39 16.42
C GLN A 89 -11.38 -25.74 15.29
N ALA A 90 -11.42 -26.99 14.86
CA ALA A 90 -10.73 -27.43 13.66
C ALA A 90 -11.73 -28.11 12.71
N THR A 91 -11.79 -27.64 11.46
CA THR A 91 -12.72 -28.10 10.44
C THR A 91 -11.97 -28.35 9.14
N GLY A 92 -12.10 -29.53 8.57
CA GLY A 92 -11.41 -29.89 7.33
C GLY A 92 -11.87 -29.09 6.11
N GLY A 93 -13.11 -28.59 6.11
CA GLY A 93 -13.66 -27.76 5.02
C GLY A 93 -14.19 -26.43 5.52
N TYR A 94 -15.48 -26.35 5.82
CA TYR A 94 -16.19 -25.11 6.11
C TYR A 94 -16.61 -25.01 7.58
N SER A 95 -16.24 -23.93 8.23
CA SER A 95 -16.64 -23.60 9.60
C SER A 95 -17.65 -22.45 9.60
N HIS A 96 -18.75 -22.61 10.35
CA HIS A 96 -19.76 -21.57 10.57
C HIS A 96 -20.01 -21.39 12.07
N ILE A 97 -19.84 -20.17 12.55
CA ILE A 97 -20.12 -19.77 13.93
C ILE A 97 -21.16 -18.65 13.89
N GLY A 98 -22.38 -18.93 14.35
CA GLY A 98 -23.51 -17.98 14.34
C GLY A 98 -23.48 -16.95 15.48
N GLY A 99 -22.69 -17.17 16.53
CA GLY A 99 -22.45 -16.23 17.61
C GLY A 99 -21.02 -15.74 17.66
N LYS A 100 -20.54 -15.45 18.87
CA LYS A 100 -19.17 -14.96 19.10
C LYS A 100 -18.15 -16.08 19.06
N LEU A 101 -16.99 -15.80 18.47
CA LEU A 101 -15.80 -16.64 18.58
C LEU A 101 -14.88 -16.08 19.68
N LYS A 102 -14.49 -16.93 20.62
CA LYS A 102 -13.40 -16.63 21.58
C LYS A 102 -12.41 -17.79 21.58
N GLY A 103 -11.27 -17.63 20.90
CA GLY A 103 -10.23 -18.65 20.83
C GLY A 103 -9.67 -18.85 19.43
N VAL A 104 -9.63 -20.09 18.96
CA VAL A 104 -8.97 -20.44 17.69
C VAL A 104 -9.95 -21.17 16.77
N ALA A 105 -10.09 -20.69 15.53
CA ALA A 105 -10.82 -21.39 14.48
C ALA A 105 -9.89 -21.68 13.30
N VAL A 106 -9.73 -22.97 12.97
CA VAL A 106 -8.92 -23.43 11.84
C VAL A 106 -9.85 -24.15 10.84
N SER A 107 -9.83 -23.72 9.58
CA SER A 107 -10.67 -24.30 8.53
C SER A 107 -9.86 -24.59 7.27
N GLY A 108 -10.05 -25.77 6.69
CA GLY A 108 -9.33 -26.15 5.49
C GLY A 108 -9.69 -25.29 4.27
N LEU A 109 -10.94 -24.82 4.17
CA LEU A 109 -11.40 -23.96 3.08
C LEU A 109 -11.83 -22.59 3.56
N ALA A 110 -12.88 -22.50 4.40
CA ALA A 110 -13.44 -21.21 4.79
C ALA A 110 -13.97 -21.20 6.22
N ALA A 111 -13.81 -20.06 6.90
CA ALA A 111 -14.42 -19.77 8.18
C ALA A 111 -15.34 -18.55 8.07
N TYR A 112 -16.56 -18.68 8.61
CA TYR A 112 -17.56 -17.64 8.68
C TYR A 112 -18.04 -17.45 10.11
N VAL A 113 -17.93 -16.23 10.63
CA VAL A 113 -18.40 -15.84 11.96
C VAL A 113 -19.41 -14.72 11.80
N GLU A 114 -20.63 -14.91 12.33
CA GLU A 114 -21.72 -13.93 12.18
C GLU A 114 -21.67 -12.78 13.20
N SER A 115 -20.80 -12.84 14.19
CA SER A 115 -20.68 -11.84 15.25
C SER A 115 -19.22 -11.51 15.53
N ASP A 116 -18.93 -10.93 16.70
CA ASP A 116 -17.58 -10.58 17.09
C ASP A 116 -16.67 -11.80 17.23
N ALA A 117 -15.40 -11.62 16.92
CA ALA A 117 -14.40 -12.66 17.12
C ALA A 117 -13.16 -12.13 17.86
N LEU A 118 -12.69 -12.93 18.81
CA LEU A 118 -11.48 -12.67 19.59
C LEU A 118 -10.56 -13.88 19.52
N GLY A 119 -9.39 -13.73 18.93
CA GLY A 119 -8.35 -14.77 18.90
C GLY A 119 -7.73 -14.98 17.53
N VAL A 120 -7.70 -16.22 17.04
CA VAL A 120 -7.04 -16.56 15.77
C VAL A 120 -8.04 -17.23 14.83
N GLN A 121 -8.13 -16.72 13.61
CA GLN A 121 -8.80 -17.39 12.50
C GLN A 121 -7.78 -17.76 11.41
N TYR A 122 -7.75 -19.02 11.05
CA TYR A 122 -6.96 -19.52 9.92
C TYR A 122 -7.88 -20.26 8.95
N SER A 123 -7.80 -19.91 7.67
CA SER A 123 -8.50 -20.64 6.63
C SER A 123 -7.63 -20.85 5.39
N GLY A 124 -7.80 -21.99 4.75
CA GLY A 124 -7.08 -22.30 3.52
C GLY A 124 -7.43 -21.34 2.38
N ILE A 125 -8.64 -20.76 2.36
CA ILE A 125 -9.06 -19.84 1.30
C ILE A 125 -9.58 -18.51 1.85
N VAL A 126 -10.65 -18.53 2.70
CA VAL A 126 -11.33 -17.28 3.10
C VAL A 126 -11.68 -17.29 4.58
N ASN A 127 -11.40 -16.18 5.26
CA ASN A 127 -12.03 -15.82 6.52
C ASN A 127 -13.04 -14.69 6.29
N PHE A 128 -14.22 -14.84 6.86
CA PHE A 128 -15.27 -13.84 6.85
C PHE A 128 -15.80 -13.61 8.27
N ASN A 129 -15.81 -12.36 8.74
CA ASN A 129 -16.30 -11.96 10.04
C ASN A 129 -17.26 -10.79 9.89
N ARG A 130 -18.51 -10.91 10.37
CA ARG A 130 -19.50 -9.83 10.27
C ARG A 130 -19.42 -8.82 11.40
N GLY A 131 -19.00 -9.24 12.58
CA GLY A 131 -18.79 -8.33 13.71
C GLY A 131 -17.37 -7.82 13.79
N ASP A 132 -17.01 -7.26 14.93
CA ASP A 132 -15.65 -6.82 15.22
C ASP A 132 -14.70 -8.00 15.33
N PHE A 133 -13.47 -7.81 14.89
CA PHE A 133 -12.42 -8.83 15.02
C PHE A 133 -11.24 -8.31 15.82
N ALA A 134 -10.87 -9.05 16.88
CA ALA A 134 -9.66 -8.77 17.64
C ALA A 134 -8.70 -9.97 17.63
N GLY A 135 -7.49 -9.81 17.06
CA GLY A 135 -6.48 -10.87 17.01
C GLY A 135 -5.80 -11.03 15.66
N PHE A 136 -5.66 -12.28 15.19
CA PHE A 136 -4.92 -12.61 13.96
C PHE A 136 -5.78 -13.39 12.97
N GLN A 137 -5.90 -12.88 11.73
CA GLN A 137 -6.54 -13.59 10.62
C GLN A 137 -5.52 -13.95 9.55
N PHE A 138 -5.56 -15.21 9.11
CA PHE A 138 -4.72 -15.74 8.03
C PHE A 138 -5.58 -16.48 7.01
N ALA A 139 -5.44 -16.11 5.74
CA ALA A 139 -6.06 -16.83 4.62
C ALA A 139 -5.17 -16.77 3.37
N ASN A 140 -5.33 -17.71 2.42
CA ASN A 140 -4.58 -17.60 1.18
C ASN A 140 -5.21 -16.62 0.18
N LEU A 141 -6.54 -16.47 0.17
CA LEU A 141 -7.22 -15.63 -0.81
C LEU A 141 -7.75 -14.32 -0.20
N LEU A 142 -8.52 -14.41 0.90
CA LEU A 142 -9.25 -13.26 1.42
C LEU A 142 -9.45 -13.33 2.94
N ASN A 143 -9.11 -12.25 3.64
CA ASN A 143 -9.69 -11.91 4.94
C ASN A 143 -10.67 -10.76 4.75
N TYR A 144 -11.87 -10.90 5.31
CA TYR A 144 -12.87 -9.85 5.34
C TYR A 144 -13.45 -9.67 6.74
N VAL A 145 -13.51 -8.41 7.18
CA VAL A 145 -14.16 -8.00 8.43
C VAL A 145 -15.14 -6.88 8.10
N GLU A 146 -16.42 -7.06 8.46
CA GLU A 146 -17.47 -6.06 8.28
C GLU A 146 -17.43 -4.99 9.40
N GLY A 147 -17.08 -5.39 10.63
CA GLY A 147 -16.87 -4.50 11.78
C GLY A 147 -15.45 -3.93 11.87
N ASP A 148 -15.07 -3.54 13.09
CA ASP A 148 -13.74 -3.01 13.37
C ASP A 148 -12.69 -4.13 13.49
N LEU A 149 -11.46 -3.84 13.06
CA LEU A 149 -10.31 -4.72 13.18
C LEU A 149 -9.32 -4.20 14.23
N LEU A 150 -9.09 -4.99 15.27
CA LEU A 150 -8.04 -4.75 16.26
C LEU A 150 -7.01 -5.88 16.18
N GLY A 151 -5.99 -5.77 15.35
CA GLY A 151 -4.99 -6.83 15.22
C GLY A 151 -4.32 -6.88 13.86
N ALA A 152 -4.07 -8.10 13.38
CA ALA A 152 -3.38 -8.29 12.11
C ALA A 152 -4.14 -9.20 11.16
N GLN A 153 -4.13 -8.81 9.88
CA GLN A 153 -4.59 -9.64 8.77
C GLN A 153 -3.44 -9.93 7.82
N THR A 154 -3.29 -11.19 7.45
CA THR A 154 -2.31 -11.61 6.45
C THR A 154 -2.97 -12.52 5.42
N THR A 155 -2.81 -12.17 4.15
CA THR A 155 -3.34 -12.98 3.05
C THR A 155 -2.37 -13.13 1.89
N GLY A 156 -2.62 -14.15 1.09
CA GLY A 156 -2.00 -14.25 -0.22
C GLY A 156 -2.49 -13.19 -1.21
N LEU A 157 -3.78 -12.76 -1.16
CA LEU A 157 -4.28 -11.80 -2.15
C LEU A 157 -4.89 -10.53 -1.52
N PHE A 158 -5.97 -10.63 -0.72
CA PHE A 158 -6.74 -9.45 -0.31
C PHE A 158 -7.06 -9.43 1.19
N ASN A 159 -6.81 -8.32 1.87
CA ASN A 159 -7.43 -7.98 3.15
C ASN A 159 -8.42 -6.84 2.95
N LEU A 160 -9.66 -7.03 3.38
CA LEU A 160 -10.74 -6.05 3.28
C LEU A 160 -11.36 -5.82 4.66
N ASN A 161 -11.59 -4.55 5.01
CA ASN A 161 -12.24 -4.17 6.24
C ASN A 161 -13.20 -2.99 5.99
N ASP A 162 -14.46 -3.12 6.43
CA ASP A 162 -15.45 -2.05 6.25
C ASP A 162 -15.48 -1.06 7.42
N GLY A 163 -15.06 -1.48 8.63
CA GLY A 163 -14.88 -0.61 9.79
C GLY A 163 -13.49 0.01 9.88
N ASP A 164 -13.13 0.46 11.08
CA ASP A 164 -11.80 0.95 11.41
C ASP A 164 -10.83 -0.19 11.62
N ALA A 165 -9.53 0.06 11.39
CA ALA A 165 -8.50 -0.94 11.62
C ALA A 165 -7.32 -0.40 12.41
N LYS A 166 -6.79 -1.23 13.32
CA LYS A 166 -5.58 -0.93 14.10
C LYS A 166 -4.57 -2.06 13.99
N TYR A 167 -3.32 -1.68 13.79
CA TYR A 167 -2.06 -2.37 13.75
C TYR A 167 -1.59 -2.77 12.36
N PHE A 168 -1.97 -3.90 11.76
CA PHE A 168 -1.23 -4.38 10.61
C PHE A 168 -2.07 -5.14 9.57
N GLN A 169 -1.90 -4.80 8.29
CA GLN A 169 -2.39 -5.60 7.16
C GLN A 169 -1.27 -5.90 6.18
N PHE A 170 -1.14 -7.16 5.81
CA PHE A 170 -0.19 -7.64 4.80
C PHE A 170 -0.90 -8.48 3.74
N SER A 171 -0.66 -8.16 2.46
CA SER A 171 -1.19 -8.93 1.33
C SER A 171 -0.26 -8.89 0.11
N SER A 172 -0.43 -9.84 -0.80
CA SER A 172 0.34 -9.76 -2.05
C SER A 172 -0.30 -8.82 -3.08
N ILE A 173 -1.63 -8.64 -3.07
CA ILE A 173 -2.27 -7.78 -4.07
C ILE A 173 -2.78 -6.49 -3.45
N ALA A 174 -3.72 -6.55 -2.49
CA ALA A 174 -4.26 -5.31 -1.95
C ALA A 174 -4.79 -5.43 -0.52
N ASN A 175 -4.61 -4.35 0.24
CA ASN A 175 -5.29 -4.07 1.49
C ASN A 175 -6.26 -2.91 1.28
N ALA A 176 -7.49 -3.03 1.79
CA ALA A 176 -8.48 -1.96 1.72
C ALA A 176 -9.26 -1.82 3.02
N ILE A 177 -9.41 -0.58 3.47
CA ILE A 177 -10.14 -0.19 4.67
C ILE A 177 -11.10 0.92 4.30
N ALA A 178 -12.37 0.78 4.67
CA ALA A 178 -13.37 1.81 4.43
C ALA A 178 -13.42 2.88 5.53
N GLY A 179 -13.04 2.54 6.75
CA GLY A 179 -12.88 3.45 7.89
C GLY A 179 -11.47 4.04 8.01
N ASP A 180 -11.07 4.32 9.24
CA ASP A 180 -9.74 4.79 9.62
C ASP A 180 -8.75 3.64 9.76
N MET A 181 -7.47 3.90 9.50
CA MET A 181 -6.36 2.97 9.75
C MET A 181 -5.32 3.59 10.68
N THR A 182 -5.03 2.90 11.78
CA THR A 182 -3.89 3.24 12.64
C THR A 182 -2.87 2.11 12.62
N GLY A 183 -1.71 2.33 12.00
CA GLY A 183 -0.63 1.33 11.92
C GLY A 183 -0.02 1.22 10.54
N ALA A 184 0.09 0.00 9.99
CA ALA A 184 0.77 -0.21 8.72
C ALA A 184 0.00 -1.13 7.76
N GLN A 185 -0.03 -0.74 6.49
CA GLN A 185 -0.47 -1.56 5.37
C GLN A 185 0.70 -1.84 4.43
N ILE A 186 0.94 -3.10 4.13
CA ILE A 186 1.96 -3.51 3.16
C ILE A 186 1.30 -4.42 2.12
N ALA A 187 1.45 -4.05 0.86
CA ALA A 187 0.99 -4.85 -0.28
C ALA A 187 1.98 -4.76 -1.44
N ALA A 188 2.05 -5.77 -2.31
CA ALA A 188 2.82 -5.61 -3.52
C ALA A 188 2.09 -4.69 -4.53
N GLY A 189 0.77 -4.75 -4.63
CA GLY A 189 -0.02 -3.96 -5.57
C GLY A 189 -0.53 -2.65 -4.99
N MET A 190 -1.49 -2.70 -4.05
CA MET A 190 -2.16 -1.47 -3.59
C MET A 190 -2.57 -1.50 -2.12
N ASN A 191 -2.43 -0.34 -1.46
CA ASN A 191 -3.08 -0.03 -0.19
C ASN A 191 -4.12 1.07 -0.38
N TYR A 192 -5.28 0.91 0.24
CA TYR A 192 -6.38 1.86 0.18
C TYR A 192 -6.96 2.09 1.57
N VAL A 193 -7.04 3.35 1.99
CA VAL A 193 -7.77 3.82 3.18
C VAL A 193 -8.72 4.92 2.75
N ASN A 194 -10.01 4.72 2.99
CA ASN A 194 -11.04 5.66 2.53
C ASN A 194 -11.19 6.89 3.43
N GLN A 195 -10.63 6.85 4.64
CA GLN A 195 -10.63 7.95 5.59
C GLN A 195 -9.20 8.28 6.04
N LEU A 196 -8.93 8.38 7.34
CA LEU A 196 -7.61 8.71 7.86
C LEU A 196 -6.69 7.49 7.89
N MET A 197 -5.51 7.64 7.32
CA MET A 197 -4.35 6.76 7.50
C MET A 197 -3.37 7.38 8.49
N TYR A 198 -3.31 6.86 9.71
CA TYR A 198 -2.32 7.24 10.71
C TYR A 198 -1.21 6.18 10.79
N GLY A 199 -0.05 6.44 10.18
CA GLY A 199 1.08 5.50 10.15
C GLY A 199 1.69 5.33 8.77
N GLY A 200 1.78 4.10 8.24
CA GLY A 200 2.52 3.84 7.01
C GLY A 200 1.83 2.94 5.98
N GLN A 201 1.95 3.30 4.71
CA GLN A 201 1.54 2.47 3.58
C GLN A 201 2.74 2.20 2.66
N VAL A 202 2.96 0.93 2.30
CA VAL A 202 4.00 0.51 1.36
C VAL A 202 3.38 -0.38 0.30
N ALA A 203 3.34 0.08 -0.95
CA ALA A 203 2.84 -0.67 -2.11
C ALA A 203 3.29 -0.03 -3.43
N LEU A 204 3.00 -0.67 -4.58
CA LEU A 204 3.14 0.03 -5.87
C LEU A 204 2.27 1.30 -5.92
N VAL A 205 1.03 1.21 -5.43
CA VAL A 205 0.12 2.36 -5.34
C VAL A 205 -0.48 2.45 -3.93
N ASN A 206 -0.34 3.61 -3.31
CA ASN A 206 -0.94 3.91 -2.03
C ASN A 206 -2.01 4.99 -2.19
N PHE A 207 -3.15 4.80 -1.53
CA PHE A 207 -4.23 5.77 -1.49
C PHE A 207 -4.71 5.96 -0.05
N ALA A 208 -4.84 7.22 0.37
CA ALA A 208 -5.52 7.62 1.58
C ALA A 208 -6.33 8.89 1.32
N LYS A 209 -7.50 9.04 1.93
CA LYS A 209 -8.22 10.31 1.85
C LYS A 209 -7.50 11.37 2.69
N GLU A 210 -7.08 10.98 3.88
CA GLU A 210 -6.24 11.78 4.79
C GLU A 210 -5.05 10.92 5.22
N LEU A 211 -3.85 11.49 5.27
CA LEU A 211 -2.61 10.82 5.66
C LEU A 211 -1.92 11.59 6.79
N GLU A 212 -1.72 10.91 7.91
CA GLU A 212 -0.78 11.35 8.95
C GLU A 212 0.33 10.30 9.06
N GLY A 213 1.43 10.50 8.33
CA GLY A 213 2.54 9.54 8.33
C GLY A 213 3.27 9.42 7.00
N VAL A 214 3.44 8.19 6.49
CA VAL A 214 4.31 7.93 5.34
C VAL A 214 3.65 7.04 4.31
N GLN A 215 3.72 7.43 3.04
CA GLN A 215 3.44 6.57 1.88
C GLN A 215 4.72 6.32 1.09
N ILE A 216 5.00 5.05 0.78
CA ILE A 216 6.15 4.64 -0.05
C ILE A 216 5.63 3.76 -1.19
N GLY A 217 5.85 4.20 -2.44
CA GLY A 217 5.39 3.46 -3.62
C GLY A 217 5.83 4.10 -4.93
N LEU A 218 5.42 3.53 -6.06
CA LEU A 218 5.57 4.23 -7.34
C LEU A 218 4.58 5.39 -7.45
N GLY A 219 3.34 5.17 -7.00
CA GLY A 219 2.30 6.20 -6.95
C GLY A 219 1.74 6.36 -5.54
N ASN A 220 1.78 7.57 -5.00
CA ASN A 220 1.18 7.90 -3.72
C ASN A 220 0.13 8.99 -3.94
N ILE A 221 -1.08 8.75 -3.43
CA ILE A 221 -2.22 9.64 -3.61
C ILE A 221 -2.85 9.89 -2.25
N ALA A 222 -2.95 11.16 -1.86
CA ALA A 222 -3.69 11.56 -0.69
C ALA A 222 -4.60 12.78 -0.99
N GLY A 223 -5.69 12.92 -0.27
CA GLY A 223 -6.48 14.17 -0.30
C GLY A 223 -5.75 15.25 0.50
N GLU A 224 -5.53 14.99 1.78
CA GLU A 224 -4.73 15.81 2.68
C GLU A 224 -3.62 14.93 3.27
N ALA A 225 -2.41 15.47 3.41
CA ALA A 225 -1.30 14.71 3.97
C ALA A 225 -0.46 15.53 4.92
N SER A 226 -0.14 14.95 6.07
CA SER A 226 0.87 15.42 7.02
C SER A 226 1.94 14.34 7.17
N GLY A 227 3.17 14.63 6.71
CA GLY A 227 4.28 13.69 6.78
C GLY A 227 5.05 13.55 5.47
N ALA A 228 5.26 12.34 4.95
CA ALA A 228 6.07 12.14 3.76
C ALA A 228 5.42 11.24 2.72
N GLN A 229 5.56 11.60 1.45
CA GLN A 229 5.26 10.74 0.32
C GLN A 229 6.55 10.50 -0.48
N VAL A 230 6.95 9.24 -0.60
CA VAL A 230 8.17 8.84 -1.30
C VAL A 230 7.78 7.93 -2.47
N GLY A 231 7.99 8.42 -3.70
CA GLY A 231 7.57 7.68 -4.88
C GLY A 231 8.03 8.28 -6.20
N PHE A 232 7.65 7.66 -7.31
CA PHE A 232 7.87 8.24 -8.62
C PHE A 232 6.88 9.39 -8.87
N VAL A 233 5.61 9.18 -8.51
CA VAL A 233 4.54 10.19 -8.60
C VAL A 233 3.86 10.34 -7.24
N ASN A 234 3.85 11.54 -6.69
CA ASN A 234 3.11 11.90 -5.50
C ASN A 234 2.04 12.94 -5.87
N ILE A 235 0.79 12.66 -5.51
CA ILE A 235 -0.37 13.53 -5.77
C ILE A 235 -1.08 13.78 -4.47
N THR A 236 -1.15 15.04 -4.07
CA THR A 236 -1.83 15.45 -2.84
C THR A 236 -2.54 16.78 -3.09
N ARG A 237 -3.72 16.97 -2.54
CA ARG A 237 -4.40 18.26 -2.63
C ARG A 237 -3.73 19.28 -1.73
N ASP A 238 -3.63 18.96 -0.45
CA ASP A 238 -2.96 19.75 0.58
C ASP A 238 -1.89 18.91 1.27
N LEU A 239 -0.64 19.40 1.27
CA LEU A 239 0.50 18.68 1.84
C LEU A 239 1.19 19.53 2.91
N ASP A 240 1.11 19.08 4.17
CA ASP A 240 1.97 19.55 5.25
C ASP A 240 3.11 18.55 5.46
N GLY A 241 4.15 18.63 4.62
CA GLY A 241 5.22 17.64 4.68
C GLY A 241 6.16 17.63 3.47
N ILE A 242 6.80 16.49 3.25
CA ILE A 242 7.88 16.33 2.29
C ILE A 242 7.47 15.39 1.15
N PRO A 243 7.29 15.88 -0.08
CA PRO A 243 7.10 15.03 -1.24
C PRO A 243 8.45 14.68 -1.87
N VAL A 244 8.90 13.45 -1.80
CA VAL A 244 10.12 12.96 -2.47
C VAL A 244 9.73 12.14 -3.69
N GLY A 245 9.88 12.70 -4.87
CA GLY A 245 9.51 12.02 -6.11
C GLY A 245 9.95 12.75 -7.37
N VAL A 246 9.82 12.07 -8.50
CA VAL A 246 10.12 12.66 -9.81
C VAL A 246 9.05 13.70 -10.17
N ILE A 247 7.79 13.37 -9.90
CA ILE A 247 6.64 14.27 -10.10
C ILE A 247 5.92 14.40 -8.76
N ASN A 248 5.90 15.62 -8.21
CA ASN A 248 5.17 15.94 -6.99
C ASN A 248 4.11 17.00 -7.35
N TYR A 249 2.84 16.61 -7.30
CA TYR A 249 1.72 17.51 -7.58
C TYR A 249 0.95 17.80 -6.30
N THR A 250 0.80 19.11 -5.98
CA THR A 250 -0.08 19.61 -4.93
C THR A 250 -0.92 20.76 -5.48
N GLU A 251 -2.16 20.95 -5.01
CA GLU A 251 -3.02 22.06 -5.47
C GLU A 251 -2.44 23.42 -5.06
N GLU A 252 -1.71 23.50 -3.94
CA GLU A 252 -1.03 24.72 -3.48
C GLU A 252 0.39 24.85 -4.01
N GLY A 253 0.89 23.88 -4.75
CA GLY A 253 2.23 23.89 -5.32
C GLY A 253 2.30 24.63 -6.64
N ASP A 254 3.49 25.10 -6.95
CA ASP A 254 3.81 25.71 -8.23
C ASP A 254 4.37 24.67 -9.20
N ALA A 255 4.05 24.83 -10.49
CA ALA A 255 4.66 24.07 -11.56
C ALA A 255 5.14 25.04 -12.64
N ASP A 256 6.44 25.01 -12.92
CA ASP A 256 7.08 25.90 -13.86
C ASP A 256 7.89 25.13 -14.90
N TRP A 257 7.91 25.66 -16.11
CA TRP A 257 8.75 25.19 -17.17
C TRP A 257 10.14 25.80 -17.04
N VAL A 258 11.18 24.97 -17.00
CA VAL A 258 12.57 25.40 -16.88
C VAL A 258 13.33 25.12 -18.16
N THR A 259 14.19 26.06 -18.55
CA THR A 259 15.16 25.86 -19.62
C THR A 259 16.52 26.39 -19.14
N PHE A 260 17.55 25.58 -19.25
CA PHE A 260 18.86 25.92 -18.74
C PHE A 260 19.97 25.31 -19.58
N ALA A 261 21.14 25.91 -19.48
CA ALA A 261 22.40 25.39 -20.01
C ALA A 261 23.37 25.09 -18.87
N SER A 262 24.27 24.17 -19.07
CA SER A 262 25.38 23.88 -18.16
C SER A 262 26.63 23.58 -18.97
N ASN A 263 27.77 23.46 -18.27
CA ASN A 263 28.99 23.00 -18.92
C ASN A 263 29.00 21.50 -19.26
N LEU A 264 27.92 20.78 -18.92
CA LEU A 264 27.72 19.38 -19.29
C LEU A 264 26.75 19.27 -20.49
N ALA A 265 25.63 20.02 -20.48
CA ALA A 265 24.62 19.97 -21.53
C ALA A 265 24.39 21.38 -22.10
N ALA A 266 24.46 21.53 -23.43
CA ALA A 266 24.32 22.82 -24.09
C ALA A 266 22.94 23.45 -23.84
N VAL A 267 21.88 22.64 -23.87
CA VAL A 267 20.53 23.06 -23.51
C VAL A 267 19.76 21.93 -22.88
N SER A 268 19.06 22.21 -21.80
CA SER A 268 18.13 21.32 -21.12
C SER A 268 16.81 22.02 -20.89
N THR A 269 15.71 21.30 -20.99
CA THR A 269 14.37 21.84 -20.77
C THR A 269 13.49 20.82 -20.06
N GLY A 270 12.59 21.27 -19.21
CA GLY A 270 11.75 20.36 -18.43
C GLY A 270 10.78 21.04 -17.49
N LEU A 271 10.19 20.25 -16.63
CA LEU A 271 9.21 20.67 -15.62
C LEU A 271 9.84 20.66 -14.24
N ARG A 272 9.63 21.74 -13.49
CA ARG A 272 9.92 21.81 -12.04
C ARG A 272 8.61 21.94 -11.29
N THR A 273 8.39 21.09 -10.31
CA THR A 273 7.28 21.20 -9.37
C THR A 273 7.82 21.62 -8.01
N THR A 274 7.20 22.61 -7.38
CA THR A 274 7.66 23.19 -6.11
C THR A 274 6.52 23.19 -5.09
N HIS A 275 6.81 22.75 -3.87
CA HIS A 275 5.90 22.85 -2.74
C HIS A 275 6.64 23.16 -1.45
N ARG A 276 6.28 24.29 -0.78
CA ARG A 276 6.87 24.73 0.49
C ARG A 276 8.42 24.75 0.48
N GLY A 277 8.99 25.11 -0.66
CA GLY A 277 10.45 25.16 -0.85
C GLY A 277 11.07 23.88 -1.36
N PHE A 278 10.47 22.70 -1.16
CA PHE A 278 10.91 21.47 -1.82
C PHE A 278 10.56 21.50 -3.30
N TYR A 279 11.51 21.15 -4.15
CA TYR A 279 11.23 21.03 -5.58
C TYR A 279 11.80 19.76 -6.20
N SER A 280 11.14 19.31 -7.23
CA SER A 280 11.59 18.23 -8.10
C SER A 280 11.62 18.77 -9.54
N MET A 281 12.71 18.52 -10.25
CA MET A 281 12.90 18.96 -11.61
C MET A 281 13.27 17.77 -12.50
N LEU A 282 12.43 17.50 -13.49
CA LEU A 282 12.69 16.51 -14.53
C LEU A 282 12.94 17.24 -15.85
N ALA A 283 14.11 17.06 -16.45
CA ALA A 283 14.49 17.75 -17.68
C ALA A 283 15.19 16.82 -18.66
N GLY A 284 14.94 17.07 -19.95
CA GLY A 284 15.71 16.51 -21.05
C GLY A 284 16.68 17.54 -21.61
N GLY A 285 17.87 17.13 -22.03
CA GLY A 285 18.88 18.01 -22.59
C GLY A 285 19.61 17.39 -23.77
N VAL A 286 20.27 18.22 -24.51
CA VAL A 286 21.09 17.82 -25.67
C VAL A 286 22.38 18.63 -25.74
N GLY A 287 23.39 18.05 -26.42
CA GLY A 287 24.68 18.68 -26.69
C GLY A 287 25.66 18.53 -25.53
N ASP A 288 26.85 18.09 -25.81
CA ASP A 288 27.97 18.04 -24.89
C ASP A 288 28.95 19.16 -25.22
N LEU A 289 29.09 20.12 -24.27
CA LEU A 289 30.00 21.25 -24.46
C LEU A 289 31.49 20.88 -24.22
N LYS A 290 31.78 19.75 -23.58
CA LYS A 290 33.16 19.29 -23.33
C LYS A 290 33.76 18.59 -24.55
N GLU A 291 32.95 17.77 -25.24
CA GLU A 291 33.43 16.95 -26.35
C GLU A 291 33.05 17.49 -27.72
N GLU A 292 32.41 18.67 -27.78
CA GLU A 292 31.85 19.27 -29.01
C GLU A 292 30.86 18.34 -29.77
N ARG A 293 30.26 17.37 -29.01
CA ARG A 293 29.26 16.42 -29.53
C ARG A 293 27.87 17.03 -29.38
N ASN A 294 27.27 17.40 -30.45
CA ASN A 294 25.91 17.95 -30.49
C ASN A 294 24.80 16.90 -30.43
N ASP A 295 25.16 15.63 -30.37
CA ASP A 295 24.29 14.48 -30.57
C ASP A 295 24.08 13.65 -29.26
N THR A 296 24.71 14.03 -28.16
CA THR A 296 24.48 13.41 -26.84
C THR A 296 23.18 13.92 -26.23
N ALA A 297 22.34 13.01 -25.78
CA ALA A 297 21.10 13.33 -25.06
C ALA A 297 21.24 13.09 -23.56
N PHE A 298 20.55 13.88 -22.78
CA PHE A 298 20.55 13.80 -21.32
C PHE A 298 19.12 13.72 -20.78
N LEU A 299 18.90 12.87 -19.80
CA LEU A 299 17.69 12.88 -18.98
C LEU A 299 18.11 13.12 -17.52
N SER A 300 17.67 14.20 -16.93
CA SER A 300 18.05 14.58 -15.57
C SER A 300 16.85 14.68 -14.66
N TRP A 301 17.05 14.24 -13.43
CA TRP A 301 16.14 14.45 -12.34
C TRP A 301 16.90 15.06 -11.16
N HIS A 302 16.42 16.20 -10.66
CA HIS A 302 17.00 16.88 -9.50
C HIS A 302 15.94 17.06 -8.42
N TYR A 303 16.33 16.86 -7.18
CA TYR A 303 15.49 17.10 -6.01
C TYR A 303 16.22 18.06 -5.07
N GLY A 304 15.53 19.09 -4.63
CA GLY A 304 16.15 20.16 -3.86
C GLY A 304 15.21 20.90 -2.92
N TYR A 305 15.80 21.85 -2.26
CA TYR A 305 15.09 22.75 -1.36
C TYR A 305 15.54 24.19 -1.62
N SER A 306 14.60 25.12 -1.72
CA SER A 306 14.86 26.55 -1.90
C SER A 306 14.20 27.38 -0.83
N VAL A 307 14.87 28.42 -0.41
CA VAL A 307 14.37 29.39 0.59
C VAL A 307 14.30 30.79 0.00
N PRO A 308 13.21 31.54 0.22
CA PRO A 308 13.16 32.95 -0.13
C PRO A 308 14.02 33.74 0.82
N VAL A 309 15.04 34.45 0.31
CA VAL A 309 15.89 35.38 1.08
C VAL A 309 15.43 36.83 0.95
N SER A 310 14.63 37.13 -0.08
CA SER A 310 13.94 38.41 -0.24
C SER A 310 12.69 38.22 -1.13
N ALA A 311 11.95 39.30 -1.40
CA ALA A 311 10.79 39.29 -2.29
C ALA A 311 11.10 38.84 -3.72
N VAL A 312 12.35 38.94 -4.16
CA VAL A 312 12.79 38.62 -5.53
C VAL A 312 13.92 37.59 -5.62
N TRP A 313 14.52 37.20 -4.50
CA TRP A 313 15.63 36.24 -4.47
C TRP A 313 15.29 34.99 -3.69
N ASN A 314 15.53 33.83 -4.31
CA ASN A 314 15.54 32.53 -3.66
C ASN A 314 16.95 31.93 -3.73
N LEU A 315 17.36 31.23 -2.68
CA LEU A 315 18.56 30.39 -2.67
C LEU A 315 18.15 28.93 -2.53
N GLY A 316 18.75 28.07 -3.33
CA GLY A 316 18.44 26.64 -3.38
C GLY A 316 19.68 25.76 -3.31
N ILE A 317 19.44 24.54 -2.85
CA ILE A 317 20.40 23.44 -2.92
C ILE A 317 19.69 22.23 -3.49
N ASP A 318 20.31 21.54 -4.41
CA ASP A 318 19.78 20.26 -4.91
C ASP A 318 20.85 19.20 -5.15
N ALA A 319 20.37 17.97 -5.24
CA ALA A 319 21.11 16.83 -5.75
C ALA A 319 20.34 16.23 -6.93
N GLY A 320 21.05 15.71 -7.91
CA GLY A 320 20.42 15.17 -9.11
C GLY A 320 21.17 13.98 -9.70
N PHE A 321 20.40 13.22 -10.44
CA PHE A 321 20.87 12.11 -11.27
C PHE A 321 20.67 12.51 -12.74
N VAL A 322 21.69 12.28 -13.55
CA VAL A 322 21.67 12.54 -15.00
C VAL A 322 22.02 11.25 -15.72
N HIS A 323 21.09 10.75 -16.50
CA HIS A 323 21.35 9.66 -17.44
C HIS A 323 21.86 10.26 -18.75
N ILE A 324 23.00 9.79 -19.19
CA ILE A 324 23.68 10.26 -20.40
C ILE A 324 23.46 9.18 -21.47
N VAL A 325 22.80 9.56 -22.57
CA VAL A 325 22.54 8.67 -23.70
C VAL A 325 23.51 9.05 -24.82
N PRO A 326 24.60 8.28 -25.00
CA PRO A 326 25.52 8.55 -26.10
C PRO A 326 24.84 8.31 -27.44
N THR A 327 25.34 8.99 -28.47
CA THR A 327 24.90 8.72 -29.84
C THR A 327 25.22 7.28 -30.22
N PRO A 328 24.30 6.59 -30.92
CA PRO A 328 24.60 5.27 -31.45
C PRO A 328 25.88 5.28 -32.30
N SER A 329 26.84 4.47 -31.96
CA SER A 329 28.05 4.27 -32.75
C SER A 329 27.88 3.04 -33.65
N ASP A 330 28.69 2.97 -34.72
CA ASP A 330 28.74 1.81 -35.62
C ASP A 330 29.34 0.57 -34.91
N ASP A 331 29.93 0.78 -33.72
CA ASP A 331 30.44 -0.31 -32.87
C ASP A 331 29.31 -0.79 -31.92
N PRO A 332 28.82 -2.04 -32.07
CA PRO A 332 27.77 -2.57 -31.21
C PRO A 332 28.15 -2.66 -29.73
N GLU A 333 29.44 -2.82 -29.39
CA GLU A 333 29.91 -2.92 -28.00
C GLU A 333 29.87 -1.53 -27.33
N ALA A 334 30.13 -0.46 -28.04
CA ALA A 334 30.05 0.91 -27.51
C ALA A 334 28.62 1.37 -27.22
N ASN A 335 27.60 0.71 -27.76
CA ASN A 335 26.20 1.03 -27.51
C ASN A 335 25.63 0.39 -26.24
N THR A 336 26.39 -0.43 -25.51
CA THR A 336 25.99 -1.09 -24.27
C THR A 336 26.50 -0.38 -23.01
N ASP A 337 27.37 0.64 -23.19
CA ASP A 337 27.99 1.33 -22.08
C ASP A 337 26.98 2.23 -21.35
N LEU A 338 26.95 2.12 -20.02
CA LEU A 338 26.10 2.93 -19.17
C LEU A 338 26.85 4.18 -18.73
N HIS A 339 26.31 5.35 -19.07
CA HIS A 339 26.87 6.63 -18.63
C HIS A 339 25.84 7.36 -17.78
N TYR A 340 26.23 7.75 -16.59
CA TYR A 340 25.38 8.59 -15.72
C TYR A 340 26.22 9.56 -14.91
N ALA A 341 25.59 10.61 -14.42
CA ALA A 341 26.24 11.54 -13.53
C ALA A 341 25.40 11.79 -12.27
N ILE A 342 26.07 12.01 -11.15
CA ILE A 342 25.49 12.53 -9.92
C ILE A 342 25.94 13.98 -9.77
N GLN A 343 24.99 14.86 -9.51
CA GLN A 343 25.21 16.29 -9.40
C GLN A 343 24.77 16.80 -8.03
N GLY A 344 25.53 17.79 -7.51
CA GLY A 344 25.11 18.61 -6.37
C GLY A 344 25.27 20.08 -6.75
N ARG A 345 24.20 20.90 -6.57
CA ARG A 345 24.18 22.30 -7.01
C ARG A 345 23.74 23.24 -5.90
N LEU A 346 24.34 24.43 -5.88
CA LEU A 346 23.84 25.61 -5.17
C LEU A 346 23.31 26.60 -6.21
N LEU A 347 22.07 27.03 -6.04
CA LEU A 347 21.35 27.85 -7.01
C LEU A 347 20.93 29.17 -6.35
N ALA A 348 20.99 30.25 -7.15
CA ALA A 348 20.37 31.53 -6.84
C ALA A 348 19.36 31.84 -7.95
N GLU A 349 18.14 32.16 -7.58
CA GLU A 349 17.06 32.50 -8.51
C GLU A 349 16.56 33.92 -8.26
N TYR A 350 16.49 34.71 -9.33
CA TYR A 350 15.98 36.07 -9.31
C TYR A 350 14.67 36.17 -10.07
N ARG A 351 13.61 36.60 -9.40
CA ARG A 351 12.29 36.81 -9.99
C ARG A 351 12.24 38.13 -10.74
N ILE A 352 12.12 38.06 -12.06
CA ILE A 352 11.98 39.23 -12.94
C ILE A 352 10.56 39.75 -12.93
N SER A 353 9.59 38.83 -12.99
CA SER A 353 8.16 39.14 -12.99
C SER A 353 7.35 38.04 -12.26
N GLY A 354 6.03 38.23 -12.18
CA GLY A 354 5.16 37.19 -11.59
C GLY A 354 5.15 35.86 -12.37
N LYS A 355 5.70 35.82 -13.58
CA LYS A 355 5.68 34.65 -14.47
C LYS A 355 7.06 34.23 -14.98
N THR A 356 8.13 34.92 -14.59
CA THR A 356 9.46 34.64 -15.14
C THR A 356 10.51 34.87 -14.08
N SER A 357 11.41 33.92 -13.92
CA SER A 357 12.64 34.09 -13.16
C SER A 357 13.87 33.63 -13.97
N VAL A 358 15.03 34.10 -13.56
CA VAL A 358 16.32 33.60 -14.03
C VAL A 358 17.03 32.95 -12.86
N PHE A 359 17.71 31.86 -13.10
CA PHE A 359 18.49 31.21 -12.09
C PHE A 359 19.89 30.88 -12.59
N GLY A 360 20.83 30.86 -11.67
CA GLY A 360 22.19 30.43 -11.94
C GLY A 360 22.77 29.74 -10.72
N GLY A 361 23.77 28.94 -10.95
CA GLY A 361 24.39 28.23 -9.85
C GLY A 361 25.68 27.54 -10.21
N ALA A 362 26.31 27.03 -9.15
CA ALA A 362 27.53 26.26 -9.26
C ALA A 362 27.43 24.99 -8.41
N GLY A 363 28.21 23.99 -8.78
CA GLY A 363 28.19 22.71 -8.08
C GLY A 363 29.30 21.78 -8.55
N VAL A 364 29.05 20.51 -8.36
CA VAL A 364 29.93 19.44 -8.81
C VAL A 364 29.12 18.39 -9.57
N SER A 365 29.73 17.79 -10.58
CA SER A 365 29.19 16.68 -11.34
C SER A 365 30.21 15.56 -11.37
N THR A 366 29.84 14.40 -10.86
CA THR A 366 30.65 13.18 -11.01
C THR A 366 30.04 12.30 -12.07
N VAL A 367 30.72 12.14 -13.18
CA VAL A 367 30.31 11.26 -14.29
C VAL A 367 30.89 9.88 -14.05
N PHE A 368 30.08 8.88 -14.19
CA PHE A 368 30.42 7.47 -14.13
C PHE A 368 30.25 6.86 -15.52
N SER A 369 31.29 6.17 -15.98
CA SER A 369 31.28 5.44 -17.24
C SER A 369 31.65 3.99 -16.95
N GLU A 370 30.78 3.07 -17.30
CA GLU A 370 31.01 1.64 -17.13
C GLU A 370 31.26 1.04 -18.53
N TYR A 371 32.52 0.79 -18.83
CA TYR A 371 32.93 -0.02 -19.97
C TYR A 371 33.04 -1.47 -19.54
N SER A 372 32.81 -2.41 -20.44
CA SER A 372 32.67 -3.86 -20.17
C SER A 372 33.75 -4.53 -19.27
N SER A 373 34.83 -3.84 -18.94
CA SER A 373 35.91 -4.34 -18.07
C SER A 373 36.45 -3.35 -17.04
N ASP A 374 36.19 -2.03 -17.20
CA ASP A 374 36.77 -1.01 -16.33
C ASP A 374 35.71 0.10 -16.02
N ALA A 375 35.39 0.30 -14.75
CA ALA A 375 34.60 1.43 -14.30
C ALA A 375 35.50 2.65 -14.03
N SER A 376 35.14 3.81 -14.59
CA SER A 376 35.84 5.07 -14.35
C SER A 376 34.90 6.14 -13.82
N SER A 377 35.43 7.06 -13.04
CA SER A 377 34.66 8.24 -12.60
C SER A 377 35.51 9.50 -12.69
N GLU A 378 34.88 10.58 -13.17
CA GLU A 378 35.51 11.91 -13.27
C GLU A 378 34.60 12.93 -12.57
N THR A 379 35.20 13.76 -11.72
CA THR A 379 34.47 14.81 -10.99
C THR A 379 34.92 16.19 -11.50
N ASP A 380 33.94 16.95 -11.94
CA ASP A 380 34.14 18.27 -12.52
C ASP A 380 33.32 19.33 -11.79
N PRO A 381 33.81 20.58 -11.79
CA PRO A 381 32.97 21.72 -11.43
C PRO A 381 31.81 21.87 -12.41
N LEU A 382 30.62 22.13 -11.88
CA LEU A 382 29.40 22.36 -12.66
C LEU A 382 28.99 23.82 -12.53
N VAL A 383 28.63 24.44 -13.66
CA VAL A 383 28.00 25.76 -13.72
C VAL A 383 26.71 25.63 -14.50
N VAL A 384 25.64 26.24 -13.99
CA VAL A 384 24.31 26.22 -14.62
C VAL A 384 23.74 27.64 -14.70
N LEU A 385 23.05 27.94 -15.81
CA LEU A 385 22.31 29.18 -16.02
C LEU A 385 21.01 28.88 -16.73
N GLY A 386 19.90 29.44 -16.29
CA GLY A 386 18.61 29.13 -16.86
C GLY A 386 17.52 30.15 -16.58
N VAL A 387 16.36 29.87 -17.16
CA VAL A 387 15.12 30.62 -16.95
C VAL A 387 14.01 29.67 -16.54
N SER A 388 13.08 30.14 -15.72
CA SER A 388 11.85 29.45 -15.43
C SER A 388 10.64 30.31 -15.80
N LEU A 389 9.60 29.66 -16.29
CA LEU A 389 8.34 30.24 -16.75
C LEU A 389 7.19 29.57 -15.97
N TYR A 390 6.50 30.37 -15.16
CA TYR A 390 5.37 29.96 -14.32
C TYR A 390 4.04 29.97 -15.07
#